data_617d32e9c6a0f95f011a50a5707fa0d9
#
_entry.id   617d32e9c6a0f95f011a50a5707fa0d9
#
_cell.length_a   1.000
_cell.length_b   1.000
_cell.length_c   1.000
_cell.angle_alpha   90.00
_cell.angle_beta   90.00
_cell.angle_gamma   90.00
#
_symmetry.space_group_name_H-M   'P 1'
#
loop_
_entity.id
_entity.type
_entity.pdbx_description
1 polymer ?
#
loop_
_entity_poly.entity_id
_entity_poly.type
_entity_poly.pdbx_seq_one_letter_code
_entity_poly.pdbx_strand_id
1 'polypeptide(L)'
;MLKLRNAFSLMLIFLFVMSISACKPNALTNQPGVSTQESASDSVVNVNELETPTSETEETDQRIPVIFSHDGAPDDIAALLYLSKNPEIEIIGVINSYGEQDPRASSQEWAAYLYEVLDLDAVPLAVGSGTPLDPSGYEFPESWRIAANKFWDVELPASNAAIDSRAGYQLIIDLIKTSPEKITLLVTGAQTDIALALQHDPQIENNIERIVIMGGAFYSAGNLNGNAGEASNAVAEWNIFVDALAAKQVFNSGIPLTIVPLDGSKNFWITHDMAGQLAGGKDAGVQLLSQLWEKQFNIWNGDFLLWDIPAAVAITDPEYFTWENGKLDVISEVGERHGQTIVFNAVNENNEFAVSNDNEELSTHILDIILER
;
A
#
# COMPACT_ATOMS: atom_id res chain seq x y z
N MET A 1 22.31 -1.78 50.98
CA MET A 1 21.55 -0.75 51.76
C MET A 1 21.54 0.52 50.94
N LEU A 2 20.42 0.88 50.31
CA LEU A 2 19.82 2.24 50.25
C LEU A 2 18.55 2.18 49.40
N LYS A 3 17.53 2.34 50.04
CA LYS A 3 16.14 2.84 49.96
C LYS A 3 15.57 3.22 48.59
N LEU A 4 14.48 2.51 48.28
CA LEU A 4 13.36 2.93 47.41
C LEU A 4 12.80 4.33 47.80
N ARG A 5 12.46 5.13 46.81
CA ARG A 5 11.45 6.18 46.96
C ARG A 5 10.49 6.14 45.80
N ASN A 6 9.25 5.72 46.10
CA ASN A 6 8.08 5.84 45.27
C ASN A 6 7.72 7.34 45.07
N ALA A 7 7.36 7.73 43.85
CA ALA A 7 6.63 8.95 43.60
C ALA A 7 5.37 8.57 42.81
N PHE A 8 4.23 8.64 43.51
CA PHE A 8 2.87 8.68 42.97
C PHE A 8 2.69 10.01 42.25
N SER A 9 2.22 9.96 41.02
CA SER A 9 1.71 11.14 40.34
C SER A 9 0.22 10.96 40.06
N LEU A 10 -0.55 11.86 40.64
CA LEU A 10 -2.02 11.98 40.55
C LEU A 10 -2.40 12.37 39.12
N MET A 11 -3.29 11.59 38.54
CA MET A 11 -3.99 11.90 37.29
C MET A 11 -5.27 12.66 37.60
N LEU A 12 -5.32 13.93 37.24
CA LEU A 12 -6.51 14.77 37.32
C LEU A 12 -7.35 14.57 36.06
N ILE A 13 -8.54 13.97 36.21
CA ILE A 13 -9.54 13.83 35.17
C ILE A 13 -10.40 15.09 35.16
N PHE A 14 -10.39 15.85 34.06
CA PHE A 14 -11.37 16.90 33.79
C PHE A 14 -12.48 16.34 32.92
N LEU A 15 -13.65 16.15 33.52
CA LEU A 15 -14.91 15.89 32.81
C LEU A 15 -15.48 17.22 32.31
N PHE A 16 -15.56 17.37 30.99
CA PHE A 16 -16.33 18.44 30.37
C PHE A 16 -17.66 17.89 29.87
N VAL A 17 -18.76 18.25 30.55
CA VAL A 17 -20.13 17.95 30.13
C VAL A 17 -20.56 19.05 29.18
N MET A 18 -20.79 18.76 27.92
CA MET A 18 -21.53 19.66 27.03
C MET A 18 -22.93 19.10 26.76
N SER A 19 -23.91 19.86 27.16
CA SER A 19 -25.33 19.66 26.92
C SER A 19 -25.66 19.96 25.46
N ILE A 20 -26.26 18.98 24.78
CA ILE A 20 -26.80 19.14 23.43
C ILE A 20 -28.27 19.50 23.53
N SER A 21 -28.61 20.66 23.00
CA SER A 21 -29.99 21.13 22.84
C SER A 21 -30.50 20.69 21.48
N ALA A 22 -31.56 19.90 21.48
CA ALA A 22 -32.20 19.39 20.25
C ALA A 22 -33.21 20.42 19.73
N CYS A 23 -33.09 20.83 18.49
CA CYS A 23 -34.14 21.48 17.72
C CYS A 23 -34.64 20.56 16.60
N LYS A 24 -35.92 20.19 16.65
CA LYS A 24 -36.66 19.54 15.54
C LYS A 24 -37.20 20.60 14.59
N PRO A 25 -37.22 20.40 13.29
CA PRO A 25 -38.12 21.16 12.41
C PRO A 25 -39.37 20.33 12.04
N ASN A 26 -40.47 21.07 11.94
CA ASN A 26 -41.83 20.66 11.65
C ASN A 26 -42.04 20.15 10.23
N ALA A 27 -42.94 19.17 10.14
CA ALA A 27 -43.56 18.72 8.91
C ALA A 27 -44.63 19.74 8.39
N LEU A 28 -44.69 19.92 7.09
CA LEU A 28 -45.85 20.51 6.39
C LEU A 28 -46.27 19.57 5.25
N THR A 29 -47.43 19.03 5.45
CA THR A 29 -48.30 18.31 4.50
C THR A 29 -48.88 19.26 3.46
N ASN A 30 -48.99 18.81 2.19
CA ASN A 30 -50.19 19.04 1.36
C ASN A 30 -50.17 18.18 0.11
N GLN A 31 -51.18 17.33 -0.01
CA GLN A 31 -51.83 16.83 -1.23
C GLN A 31 -53.18 17.54 -1.33
N PRO A 32 -54.03 17.32 -2.37
CA PRO A 32 -53.99 16.61 -3.67
C PRO A 32 -54.63 17.38 -4.84
N GLY A 33 -54.67 16.77 -6.02
CA GLY A 33 -55.54 17.19 -7.18
C GLY A 33 -55.40 16.25 -8.38
N VAL A 34 -56.24 15.44 -8.51
CA VAL A 34 -57.21 14.69 -9.35
C VAL A 34 -57.53 15.34 -10.72
N SER A 35 -57.48 14.55 -11.80
CA SER A 35 -58.56 14.13 -12.73
C SER A 35 -58.03 13.83 -14.13
N THR A 36 -58.23 12.57 -14.61
CA THR A 36 -59.22 12.08 -15.57
C THR A 36 -59.08 12.68 -17.00
N GLN A 37 -59.12 12.00 -18.14
CA GLN A 37 -59.85 10.82 -18.62
C GLN A 37 -59.42 10.53 -20.08
N GLU A 38 -59.40 9.23 -20.44
CA GLU A 38 -59.96 8.55 -21.63
C GLU A 38 -59.78 9.18 -23.04
N SER A 39 -59.46 8.46 -24.09
CA SER A 39 -60.10 7.26 -24.66
C SER A 39 -59.41 6.79 -25.96
N ALA A 40 -59.30 5.49 -26.10
CA ALA A 40 -59.65 4.60 -27.25
C ALA A 40 -59.16 4.92 -28.68
N SER A 41 -58.50 4.02 -29.33
CA SER A 41 -58.94 2.91 -30.19
C SER A 41 -57.95 2.61 -31.33
N ASP A 42 -57.70 1.31 -31.49
CA ASP A 42 -57.44 0.51 -32.68
C ASP A 42 -56.52 1.00 -33.82
N SER A 43 -55.44 0.23 -33.99
CA SER A 43 -55.30 -0.60 -35.21
C SER A 43 -54.03 -1.46 -35.15
N VAL A 44 -54.23 -2.75 -35.34
CA VAL A 44 -53.27 -3.80 -35.56
C VAL A 44 -52.50 -3.55 -36.85
N VAL A 45 -51.17 -3.44 -36.77
CA VAL A 45 -50.26 -3.76 -37.88
C VAL A 45 -49.16 -4.64 -37.37
N ASN A 46 -49.21 -5.85 -37.82
CA ASN A 46 -48.18 -6.88 -37.66
C ASN A 46 -46.99 -6.51 -38.55
N VAL A 47 -45.85 -6.22 -37.99
CA VAL A 47 -44.58 -6.06 -38.73
C VAL A 47 -43.49 -6.86 -38.00
N ASN A 48 -43.05 -7.85 -38.69
CA ASN A 48 -41.84 -8.66 -38.53
C ASN A 48 -40.93 -8.28 -37.36
N GLU A 49 -40.70 -9.26 -36.50
CA GLU A 49 -39.53 -9.34 -35.61
C GLU A 49 -38.26 -9.26 -36.46
N LEU A 50 -37.64 -8.09 -36.52
CA LEU A 50 -36.24 -7.98 -36.79
C LEU A 50 -35.54 -8.31 -35.46
N GLU A 51 -34.93 -9.47 -35.37
CA GLU A 51 -33.96 -9.79 -34.32
C GLU A 51 -32.84 -8.76 -34.38
N THR A 52 -32.87 -7.81 -33.43
CA THR A 52 -31.74 -6.97 -33.16
C THR A 52 -30.65 -7.91 -32.61
N PRO A 53 -29.44 -7.96 -33.16
CA PRO A 53 -28.35 -8.66 -32.52
C PRO A 53 -28.12 -7.96 -31.19
N THR A 54 -28.41 -8.66 -30.11
CA THR A 54 -27.87 -8.32 -28.80
C THR A 54 -26.34 -8.33 -28.97
N SER A 55 -25.74 -7.14 -29.04
CA SER A 55 -24.33 -7.01 -28.79
C SER A 55 -24.15 -7.44 -27.36
N GLU A 56 -23.69 -8.65 -27.15
CA GLU A 56 -22.97 -9.01 -25.96
C GLU A 56 -21.81 -8.01 -25.94
N THR A 57 -21.94 -6.96 -25.15
CA THR A 57 -20.78 -6.22 -24.68
C THR A 57 -20.02 -7.28 -23.89
N GLU A 58 -18.91 -7.79 -24.46
CA GLU A 58 -17.86 -8.39 -23.67
C GLU A 58 -17.55 -7.34 -22.60
N GLU A 59 -17.99 -7.58 -21.37
CA GLU A 59 -17.38 -6.96 -20.20
C GLU A 59 -15.92 -7.36 -20.31
N THR A 60 -15.10 -6.47 -20.82
CA THR A 60 -13.66 -6.60 -20.72
C THR A 60 -13.39 -6.62 -19.24
N ASP A 61 -12.97 -7.76 -18.75
CA ASP A 61 -12.44 -8.01 -17.41
C ASP A 61 -11.19 -7.14 -17.27
N GLN A 62 -11.40 -5.86 -16.94
CA GLN A 62 -10.38 -4.82 -17.02
C GLN A 62 -9.76 -4.68 -15.64
N ARG A 63 -8.81 -5.59 -15.34
CA ARG A 63 -8.05 -5.55 -14.10
C ARG A 63 -7.09 -4.35 -14.12
N ILE A 64 -6.82 -3.81 -12.94
CA ILE A 64 -5.90 -2.69 -12.75
C ILE A 64 -4.45 -3.18 -12.94
N PRO A 65 -3.72 -2.72 -13.95
CA PRO A 65 -2.32 -3.12 -14.13
C PRO A 65 -1.44 -2.46 -13.07
N VAL A 66 -0.75 -3.28 -12.28
CA VAL A 66 0.10 -2.84 -11.17
C VAL A 66 1.54 -3.28 -11.38
N ILE A 67 2.48 -2.35 -11.25
CA ILE A 67 3.89 -2.64 -11.00
C ILE A 67 4.13 -2.47 -9.50
N PHE A 68 4.61 -3.51 -8.85
CA PHE A 68 4.90 -3.52 -7.42
C PHE A 68 6.40 -3.38 -7.15
N SER A 69 6.80 -2.32 -6.45
CA SER A 69 8.17 -2.08 -6.01
C SER A 69 8.22 -2.15 -4.49
N HIS A 70 8.93 -3.14 -3.94
CA HIS A 70 8.95 -3.46 -2.52
C HIS A 70 10.37 -3.68 -2.02
N ASP A 71 10.60 -3.59 -0.71
CA ASP A 71 11.92 -3.78 -0.12
C ASP A 71 12.08 -5.05 0.74
N GLY A 72 11.09 -5.95 0.62
CA GLY A 72 11.19 -7.33 1.12
C GLY A 72 10.98 -7.50 2.61
N ALA A 73 10.28 -6.59 3.26
CA ALA A 73 9.82 -6.75 4.62
C ALA A 73 8.67 -7.80 4.73
N PRO A 74 8.33 -8.29 5.93
CA PRO A 74 7.24 -9.27 6.08
C PRO A 74 5.88 -8.76 5.61
N ASP A 75 5.64 -7.47 5.65
CA ASP A 75 4.44 -6.80 5.18
C ASP A 75 4.38 -6.67 3.66
N ASP A 76 5.51 -6.51 2.99
CA ASP A 76 5.60 -6.62 1.54
C ASP A 76 5.16 -8.00 1.03
N ILE A 77 5.58 -9.07 1.73
CA ILE A 77 5.19 -10.43 1.37
C ILE A 77 3.68 -10.62 1.51
N ALA A 78 3.11 -10.06 2.56
CA ALA A 78 1.67 -10.08 2.77
C ALA A 78 0.94 -9.24 1.71
N ALA A 79 1.48 -8.08 1.33
CA ALA A 79 0.95 -7.23 0.26
C ALA A 79 1.00 -7.95 -1.10
N LEU A 80 2.12 -8.62 -1.42
CA LEU A 80 2.26 -9.37 -2.67
C LEU A 80 1.24 -10.52 -2.76
N LEU A 81 1.03 -11.26 -1.66
CA LEU A 81 0.02 -12.31 -1.62
C LEU A 81 -1.39 -11.73 -1.81
N TYR A 82 -1.72 -10.61 -1.14
CA TYR A 82 -2.98 -9.93 -1.32
C TYR A 82 -3.20 -9.51 -2.78
N LEU A 83 -2.20 -8.87 -3.40
CA LEU A 83 -2.28 -8.46 -4.81
C LEU A 83 -2.48 -9.65 -5.76
N SER A 84 -1.78 -10.77 -5.51
CA SER A 84 -1.90 -11.97 -6.35
C SER A 84 -3.25 -12.67 -6.26
N LYS A 85 -3.97 -12.47 -5.16
CA LYS A 85 -5.30 -13.04 -4.90
C LYS A 85 -6.45 -12.08 -5.22
N ASN A 86 -6.17 -10.79 -5.37
CA ASN A 86 -7.20 -9.79 -5.66
C ASN A 86 -7.64 -9.88 -7.14
N PRO A 87 -8.92 -10.21 -7.42
CA PRO A 87 -9.38 -10.39 -8.80
C PRO A 87 -9.39 -9.11 -9.64
N GLU A 88 -9.36 -7.95 -9.02
CA GLU A 88 -9.36 -6.64 -9.70
C GLU A 88 -7.96 -6.19 -10.12
N ILE A 89 -6.91 -6.89 -9.71
CA ILE A 89 -5.51 -6.51 -9.93
C ILE A 89 -4.83 -7.44 -10.93
N GLU A 90 -4.05 -6.88 -11.83
CA GLU A 90 -3.08 -7.58 -12.65
C GLU A 90 -1.67 -7.13 -12.32
N ILE A 91 -0.89 -7.98 -11.66
CA ILE A 91 0.53 -7.70 -11.42
C ILE A 91 1.28 -7.90 -12.73
N ILE A 92 1.82 -6.83 -13.31
CA ILE A 92 2.53 -6.86 -14.60
C ILE A 92 4.05 -6.80 -14.45
N GLY A 93 4.55 -6.54 -13.25
CA GLY A 93 5.97 -6.54 -12.94
C GLY A 93 6.22 -6.31 -11.46
N VAL A 94 7.34 -6.84 -10.97
CA VAL A 94 7.77 -6.63 -9.60
C VAL A 94 9.22 -6.23 -9.55
N ILE A 95 9.52 -5.28 -8.69
CA ILE A 95 10.86 -4.75 -8.46
C ILE A 95 11.25 -5.03 -7.01
N ASN A 96 12.27 -5.84 -6.84
CA ASN A 96 12.93 -6.04 -5.56
C ASN A 96 13.83 -4.82 -5.31
N SER A 97 13.32 -3.81 -4.61
CA SER A 97 13.99 -2.51 -4.45
C SER A 97 14.88 -2.44 -3.19
N TYR A 98 15.60 -1.34 -3.06
CA TYR A 98 16.41 -1.04 -1.89
C TYR A 98 15.55 -0.68 -0.68
N GLY A 99 16.00 -1.10 0.51
CA GLY A 99 15.37 -0.77 1.77
C GLY A 99 15.76 -1.75 2.88
N GLU A 100 14.80 -2.47 3.44
CA GLU A 100 15.05 -3.44 4.51
C GLU A 100 15.88 -4.63 4.03
N GLN A 101 15.88 -4.95 2.75
CA GLN A 101 16.69 -6.01 2.14
C GLN A 101 17.83 -5.47 1.26
N ASP A 102 18.78 -6.33 0.94
CA ASP A 102 19.65 -6.19 -0.23
C ASP A 102 18.92 -6.83 -1.43
N PRO A 103 18.49 -6.05 -2.43
CA PRO A 103 17.62 -6.54 -3.50
C PRO A 103 18.26 -7.67 -4.33
N ARG A 104 19.59 -7.70 -4.43
CA ARG A 104 20.29 -8.78 -5.15
C ARG A 104 20.36 -10.06 -4.33
N ALA A 105 20.67 -9.94 -3.05
CA ALA A 105 20.77 -11.10 -2.17
C ALA A 105 19.40 -11.77 -2.01
N SER A 106 18.37 -11.01 -1.65
CA SER A 106 17.02 -11.53 -1.46
C SER A 106 16.41 -12.12 -2.73
N SER A 107 16.67 -11.52 -3.90
CA SER A 107 16.20 -12.07 -5.18
C SER A 107 16.79 -13.45 -5.46
N GLN A 108 18.01 -13.72 -5.04
CA GLN A 108 18.67 -15.02 -5.20
C GLN A 108 18.25 -16.03 -4.12
N GLU A 109 18.03 -15.56 -2.89
CA GLU A 109 17.78 -16.45 -1.76
C GLU A 109 16.33 -16.91 -1.66
N TRP A 110 15.35 -16.02 -1.91
CA TRP A 110 13.96 -16.36 -1.65
C TRP A 110 12.92 -15.81 -2.63
N ALA A 111 13.14 -14.64 -3.24
CA ALA A 111 12.10 -14.01 -4.05
C ALA A 111 11.67 -14.88 -5.24
N ALA A 112 12.58 -15.58 -5.88
CA ALA A 112 12.27 -16.50 -6.97
C ALA A 112 11.30 -17.62 -6.54
N TYR A 113 11.49 -18.19 -5.35
CA TYR A 113 10.58 -19.20 -4.80
C TYR A 113 9.20 -18.61 -4.47
N LEU A 114 9.16 -17.40 -3.89
CA LEU A 114 7.91 -16.73 -3.61
C LEU A 114 7.06 -16.55 -4.86
N TYR A 115 7.68 -16.19 -5.97
CA TYR A 115 7.02 -16.02 -7.25
C TYR A 115 6.41 -17.34 -7.79
N GLU A 116 7.16 -18.41 -7.68
CA GLU A 116 6.67 -19.75 -8.06
C GLU A 116 5.46 -20.15 -7.22
N VAL A 117 5.49 -19.87 -5.92
CA VAL A 117 4.40 -20.21 -5.00
C VAL A 117 3.14 -19.36 -5.23
N LEU A 118 3.29 -18.15 -5.75
CA LEU A 118 2.19 -17.22 -6.03
C LEU A 118 1.68 -17.28 -7.47
N ASP A 119 2.13 -18.28 -8.27
CA ASP A 119 1.82 -18.42 -9.70
C ASP A 119 2.20 -17.17 -10.54
N LEU A 120 3.27 -16.47 -10.14
CA LEU A 120 3.77 -15.27 -10.80
C LEU A 120 4.91 -15.53 -11.78
N ASP A 121 5.13 -16.78 -12.21
CA ASP A 121 6.24 -17.17 -13.10
C ASP A 121 6.28 -16.41 -14.42
N ALA A 122 5.13 -15.94 -14.91
CA ALA A 122 5.03 -15.13 -16.12
C ALA A 122 5.27 -13.63 -15.87
N VAL A 123 5.29 -13.20 -14.62
CA VAL A 123 5.50 -11.79 -14.25
C VAL A 123 6.99 -11.53 -14.12
N PRO A 124 7.57 -10.53 -14.81
CA PRO A 124 8.98 -10.22 -14.68
C PRO A 124 9.31 -9.69 -13.27
N LEU A 125 10.31 -10.34 -12.64
CA LEU A 125 10.94 -9.89 -11.41
C LEU A 125 12.30 -9.28 -11.71
N ALA A 126 12.50 -8.00 -11.40
CA ALA A 126 13.80 -7.35 -11.58
C ALA A 126 14.46 -6.97 -10.25
N VAL A 127 15.78 -6.99 -10.26
CA VAL A 127 16.59 -6.46 -9.16
C VAL A 127 16.65 -4.94 -9.28
N GLY A 128 16.17 -4.23 -8.28
CA GLY A 128 16.22 -2.79 -8.18
C GLY A 128 17.62 -2.26 -7.86
N SER A 129 17.71 -0.94 -7.70
CA SER A 129 18.95 -0.30 -7.26
C SER A 129 19.36 -0.82 -5.89
N GLY A 130 20.61 -1.22 -5.75
CA GLY A 130 21.18 -1.63 -4.45
C GLY A 130 21.70 -0.44 -3.63
N THR A 131 21.51 0.79 -4.13
CA THR A 131 22.01 2.02 -3.47
C THR A 131 21.00 3.14 -3.66
N PRO A 132 20.78 3.96 -2.62
CA PRO A 132 19.89 5.13 -2.71
C PRO A 132 20.49 6.22 -3.60
N LEU A 133 19.65 7.15 -4.06
CA LEU A 133 20.08 8.40 -4.68
C LEU A 133 20.58 9.41 -3.64
N ASP A 134 20.10 9.29 -2.43
CA ASP A 134 20.47 10.17 -1.33
C ASP A 134 21.91 9.90 -0.87
N PRO A 135 22.78 10.92 -0.86
CA PRO A 135 24.18 10.74 -0.47
C PRO A 135 24.38 10.65 1.05
N SER A 136 23.33 10.72 1.86
CA SER A 136 23.41 10.70 3.32
C SER A 136 24.01 9.40 3.86
N GLY A 137 23.82 8.27 3.13
CA GLY A 137 24.29 6.95 3.53
C GLY A 137 23.47 6.35 4.67
N TYR A 138 22.24 6.81 4.87
CA TYR A 138 21.33 6.20 5.81
C TYR A 138 20.85 4.85 5.30
N GLU A 139 20.79 3.86 6.20
CA GLU A 139 20.39 2.50 5.88
C GLU A 139 19.51 1.94 7.00
N PHE A 140 18.72 0.92 6.69
CA PHE A 140 18.08 0.09 7.70
C PHE A 140 19.13 -0.58 8.61
N PRO A 141 18.78 -0.89 9.86
CA PRO A 141 19.67 -1.61 10.76
C PRO A 141 20.20 -2.90 10.13
N GLU A 142 21.51 -3.13 10.23
CA GLU A 142 22.17 -4.31 9.64
C GLU A 142 21.52 -5.63 10.07
N SER A 143 21.07 -5.71 11.33
CA SER A 143 20.40 -6.93 11.85
C SER A 143 19.06 -7.20 11.15
N TRP A 144 18.32 -6.17 10.77
CA TRP A 144 17.07 -6.31 10.01
C TRP A 144 17.36 -6.75 8.59
N ARG A 145 18.32 -6.14 7.93
CA ARG A 145 18.74 -6.50 6.56
C ARG A 145 19.23 -7.95 6.49
N ILE A 146 19.98 -8.42 7.49
CA ILE A 146 20.41 -9.83 7.58
C ILE A 146 19.19 -10.75 7.72
N ALA A 147 18.20 -10.40 8.54
CA ALA A 147 16.99 -11.19 8.72
C ALA A 147 16.14 -11.23 7.44
N ALA A 148 15.91 -10.08 6.82
CA ALA A 148 15.16 -9.96 5.56
C ALA A 148 15.82 -10.75 4.42
N ASN A 149 17.14 -10.62 4.25
CA ASN A 149 17.88 -11.36 3.22
C ASN A 149 17.79 -12.87 3.38
N LYS A 150 17.59 -13.37 4.61
CA LYS A 150 17.41 -14.80 4.92
C LYS A 150 15.98 -15.23 5.12
N PHE A 151 15.03 -14.39 4.72
CA PHE A 151 13.60 -14.64 4.90
C PHE A 151 13.25 -15.04 6.34
N TRP A 152 13.81 -14.32 7.33
CA TRP A 152 13.61 -14.51 8.79
C TRP A 152 13.78 -15.96 9.25
N ASP A 153 14.75 -16.69 8.67
CA ASP A 153 15.01 -18.10 8.93
C ASP A 153 13.78 -19.02 8.70
N VAL A 154 12.88 -18.66 7.79
CA VAL A 154 11.91 -19.58 7.21
C VAL A 154 12.63 -20.36 6.11
N GLU A 155 12.67 -21.68 6.22
CA GLU A 155 13.29 -22.55 5.22
C GLU A 155 12.41 -22.58 3.96
N LEU A 156 13.01 -22.21 2.83
CA LEU A 156 12.36 -22.23 1.52
C LEU A 156 13.01 -23.25 0.61
N PRO A 157 12.22 -23.98 -0.21
CA PRO A 157 12.79 -24.81 -1.27
C PRO A 157 13.57 -23.96 -2.28
N ALA A 158 14.53 -24.59 -2.97
CA ALA A 158 15.19 -23.94 -4.09
C ALA A 158 14.22 -23.76 -5.25
N SER A 159 14.23 -22.57 -5.84
CA SER A 159 13.44 -22.23 -7.04
C SER A 159 14.35 -22.04 -8.25
N ASN A 160 13.76 -22.24 -9.45
CA ASN A 160 14.38 -21.95 -10.72
C ASN A 160 13.69 -20.78 -11.45
N ALA A 161 12.81 -20.03 -10.78
CA ALA A 161 12.17 -18.86 -11.36
C ALA A 161 13.24 -17.87 -11.87
N ALA A 162 13.02 -17.34 -13.06
CA ALA A 162 14.00 -16.47 -13.71
C ALA A 162 13.89 -15.05 -13.16
N ILE A 163 15.04 -14.47 -12.81
CA ILE A 163 15.15 -13.04 -12.52
C ILE A 163 15.41 -12.30 -13.83
N ASP A 164 14.64 -11.23 -14.10
CA ASP A 164 14.82 -10.39 -15.27
C ASP A 164 16.22 -9.75 -15.25
N SER A 165 16.87 -9.73 -16.38
CA SER A 165 18.24 -9.19 -16.50
C SER A 165 18.31 -7.65 -16.50
N ARG A 166 17.17 -6.98 -16.71
CA ARG A 166 17.08 -5.51 -16.64
C ARG A 166 17.23 -5.03 -15.22
N ALA A 167 17.76 -3.82 -15.03
CA ALA A 167 17.67 -3.13 -13.76
C ALA A 167 16.21 -2.74 -13.47
N GLY A 168 15.82 -2.64 -12.20
CA GLY A 168 14.44 -2.35 -11.79
C GLY A 168 13.84 -1.15 -12.52
N TYR A 169 14.54 0.00 -12.55
CA TYR A 169 14.06 1.19 -13.24
C TYR A 169 13.89 0.99 -14.77
N GLN A 170 14.71 0.16 -15.40
CA GLN A 170 14.57 -0.16 -16.83
C GLN A 170 13.34 -1.02 -17.11
N LEU A 171 13.08 -2.02 -16.24
CA LEU A 171 11.86 -2.80 -16.32
C LEU A 171 10.62 -1.93 -16.17
N ILE A 172 10.61 -1.01 -15.21
CA ILE A 172 9.52 -0.04 -15.01
C ILE A 172 9.25 0.75 -16.29
N ILE A 173 10.30 1.33 -16.90
CA ILE A 173 10.18 2.11 -18.14
C ILE A 173 9.57 1.25 -19.26
N ASP A 174 10.09 0.06 -19.47
CA ASP A 174 9.67 -0.81 -20.56
C ASP A 174 8.21 -1.24 -20.40
N LEU A 175 7.80 -1.63 -19.20
CA LEU A 175 6.42 -2.03 -18.91
C LEU A 175 5.45 -0.87 -19.12
N ILE A 176 5.77 0.33 -18.63
CA ILE A 176 4.93 1.52 -18.81
C ILE A 176 4.80 1.89 -20.29
N LYS A 177 5.87 1.78 -21.07
CA LYS A 177 5.86 2.12 -22.51
C LYS A 177 5.13 1.11 -23.37
N THR A 178 5.06 -0.13 -22.94
CA THR A 178 4.43 -1.21 -23.71
C THR A 178 3.00 -1.50 -23.27
N SER A 179 2.57 -1.02 -22.14
CA SER A 179 1.20 -1.18 -21.65
C SER A 179 0.21 -0.42 -22.54
N PRO A 180 -0.93 -1.04 -22.92
CA PRO A 180 -2.01 -0.35 -23.61
C PRO A 180 -2.79 0.59 -22.67
N GLU A 181 -2.67 0.42 -21.37
CA GLU A 181 -3.38 1.15 -20.32
C GLU A 181 -2.41 1.89 -19.42
N LYS A 182 -2.92 2.89 -18.72
CA LYS A 182 -2.14 3.55 -17.67
C LYS A 182 -1.91 2.62 -16.49
N ILE A 183 -0.74 2.70 -15.92
CA ILE A 183 -0.27 1.79 -14.88
C ILE A 183 -0.37 2.45 -13.51
N THR A 184 -0.82 1.70 -12.51
CA THR A 184 -0.66 2.04 -11.11
C THR A 184 0.69 1.49 -10.61
N LEU A 185 1.51 2.36 -10.02
CA LEU A 185 2.72 1.94 -9.31
C LEU A 185 2.39 1.79 -7.83
N LEU A 186 2.65 0.62 -7.24
CA LEU A 186 2.66 0.43 -5.79
C LEU A 186 4.10 0.40 -5.30
N VAL A 187 4.41 1.24 -4.31
CA VAL A 187 5.77 1.36 -3.77
C VAL A 187 5.71 1.24 -2.25
N THR A 188 6.30 0.19 -1.71
CA THR A 188 6.32 -0.12 -0.28
C THR A 188 7.74 -0.19 0.29
N GLY A 189 8.73 0.23 -0.50
CA GLY A 189 10.10 0.46 -0.11
C GLY A 189 10.58 1.84 -0.50
N ALA A 190 11.89 2.05 -0.61
CA ALA A 190 12.46 3.29 -1.08
C ALA A 190 12.02 3.61 -2.52
N GLN A 191 11.76 4.89 -2.82
CA GLN A 191 11.30 5.34 -4.14
C GLN A 191 12.41 5.41 -5.19
N THR A 192 13.57 4.82 -4.94
CA THR A 192 14.79 4.92 -5.74
C THR A 192 14.57 4.52 -7.20
N ASP A 193 13.98 3.34 -7.46
CA ASP A 193 13.79 2.84 -8.83
C ASP A 193 12.76 3.66 -9.60
N ILE A 194 11.74 4.20 -8.92
CA ILE A 194 10.74 5.09 -9.53
C ILE A 194 11.40 6.42 -9.92
N ALA A 195 12.19 7.00 -9.02
CA ALA A 195 12.91 8.25 -9.31
C ALA A 195 13.90 8.06 -10.46
N LEU A 196 14.63 6.95 -10.49
CA LEU A 196 15.53 6.60 -11.60
C LEU A 196 14.78 6.43 -12.92
N ALA A 197 13.63 5.77 -12.92
CA ALA A 197 12.82 5.60 -14.13
C ALA A 197 12.38 6.96 -14.69
N LEU A 198 11.87 7.85 -13.83
CA LEU A 198 11.48 9.22 -14.22
C LEU A 198 12.67 10.09 -14.67
N GLN A 199 13.87 9.91 -14.10
CA GLN A 199 15.08 10.60 -14.54
C GLN A 199 15.53 10.13 -15.93
N HIS A 200 15.45 8.82 -16.20
CA HIS A 200 15.91 8.24 -17.47
C HIS A 200 14.92 8.46 -18.63
N ASP A 201 13.63 8.41 -18.34
CA ASP A 201 12.58 8.70 -19.33
C ASP A 201 11.40 9.45 -18.68
N PRO A 202 11.48 10.79 -18.59
CA PRO A 202 10.41 11.60 -17.99
C PRO A 202 9.04 11.45 -18.69
N GLN A 203 9.01 10.97 -19.95
CA GLN A 203 7.76 10.88 -20.70
C GLN A 203 6.84 9.75 -20.21
N ILE A 204 7.37 8.80 -19.42
CA ILE A 204 6.55 7.72 -18.84
C ILE A 204 5.48 8.26 -17.89
N GLU A 205 5.65 9.46 -17.33
CA GLU A 205 4.67 10.11 -16.45
C GLU A 205 3.26 10.14 -17.05
N ASN A 206 3.14 10.29 -18.38
CA ASN A 206 1.88 10.37 -19.08
C ASN A 206 1.09 9.04 -19.11
N ASN A 207 1.78 7.92 -18.89
CA ASN A 207 1.22 6.57 -18.90
C ASN A 207 1.13 5.97 -17.49
N ILE A 208 1.39 6.75 -16.45
CA ILE A 208 1.15 6.39 -15.06
C ILE A 208 -0.21 6.98 -14.64
N GLU A 209 -1.09 6.15 -14.08
CA GLU A 209 -2.37 6.61 -13.54
C GLU A 209 -2.17 7.31 -12.20
N ARG A 210 -1.43 6.65 -11.30
CA ARG A 210 -1.06 7.17 -9.99
C ARG A 210 0.10 6.36 -9.39
N ILE A 211 0.72 6.90 -8.37
CA ILE A 211 1.68 6.19 -7.52
C ILE A 211 1.06 6.03 -6.14
N VAL A 212 0.85 4.78 -5.72
CA VAL A 212 0.42 4.43 -4.37
C VAL A 212 1.67 4.13 -3.55
N ILE A 213 1.86 4.82 -2.42
CA ILE A 213 3.08 4.71 -1.61
C ILE A 213 2.70 4.35 -0.17
N MET A 214 3.27 3.27 0.36
CA MET A 214 3.42 3.16 1.80
C MET A 214 4.65 3.95 2.21
N GLY A 215 4.46 5.00 2.98
CA GLY A 215 5.57 5.82 3.45
C GLY A 215 5.18 7.16 4.03
N GLY A 216 6.05 7.68 4.87
CA GLY A 216 5.90 8.98 5.49
C GLY A 216 5.07 9.01 6.78
N ALA A 217 5.10 10.17 7.41
CA ALA A 217 4.35 10.49 8.61
C ALA A 217 4.00 11.98 8.57
N PHE A 218 2.72 12.32 8.42
CA PHE A 218 2.29 13.72 8.30
C PHE A 218 1.89 14.31 9.64
N TYR A 219 1.09 13.60 10.41
CA TYR A 219 0.61 14.01 11.75
C TYR A 219 1.08 13.05 12.85
N SER A 220 1.47 11.83 12.47
CA SER A 220 2.06 10.85 13.39
C SER A 220 3.55 11.14 13.61
N ALA A 221 4.10 10.60 14.69
CA ALA A 221 5.55 10.51 14.84
C ALA A 221 6.10 9.50 13.82
N GLY A 222 7.36 9.69 13.43
CA GLY A 222 8.10 8.71 12.63
C GLY A 222 8.38 7.41 13.40
N ASN A 223 8.87 6.41 12.68
CA ASN A 223 9.10 5.06 13.21
C ASN A 223 10.59 4.66 13.31
N LEU A 224 11.53 5.58 13.14
CA LEU A 224 12.96 5.26 13.20
C LEU A 224 13.40 4.78 14.59
N ASN A 225 12.73 5.22 15.66
CA ASN A 225 12.93 4.79 17.06
C ASN A 225 14.39 4.86 17.53
N GLY A 226 15.19 5.79 17.01
CA GLY A 226 16.60 5.96 17.32
C GLY A 226 17.55 4.92 16.67
N ASN A 227 17.04 4.06 15.79
CA ASN A 227 17.83 3.00 15.16
C ASN A 227 18.71 3.47 14.00
N ALA A 228 18.44 4.64 13.45
CA ALA A 228 19.12 5.15 12.24
C ALA A 228 20.44 5.90 12.53
N GLY A 229 20.98 5.82 13.73
CA GLY A 229 22.16 6.61 14.15
C GLY A 229 21.84 8.10 14.39
N GLU A 230 20.67 8.57 14.01
CA GLU A 230 20.14 9.92 14.20
C GLU A 230 19.12 9.90 15.34
N ALA A 231 19.59 9.79 16.58
CA ALA A 231 18.75 9.65 17.77
C ALA A 231 17.71 10.79 17.98
N SER A 232 17.88 11.90 17.29
CA SER A 232 16.98 13.07 17.34
C SER A 232 15.89 13.07 16.25
N ASN A 233 15.99 12.22 15.21
CA ASN A 233 14.97 12.19 14.16
C ASN A 233 13.77 11.35 14.59
N ALA A 234 12.68 12.03 14.92
CA ALA A 234 11.41 11.45 15.37
C ALA A 234 10.27 11.69 14.38
N VAL A 235 10.57 12.20 13.19
CA VAL A 235 9.56 12.66 12.23
C VAL A 235 9.55 11.90 10.91
N ALA A 236 10.57 11.09 10.66
CA ALA A 236 10.70 10.34 9.42
C ALA A 236 10.17 8.91 9.57
N GLU A 237 9.64 8.39 8.48
CA GLU A 237 9.31 7.00 8.26
C GLU A 237 10.43 6.35 7.40
N TRP A 238 10.66 5.04 7.58
CA TRP A 238 11.82 4.33 7.03
C TRP A 238 11.92 4.40 5.50
N ASN A 239 10.85 4.13 4.74
CA ASN A 239 10.86 4.10 3.28
C ASN A 239 11.20 5.46 2.66
N ILE A 240 10.79 6.54 3.35
CA ILE A 240 11.15 7.90 2.96
C ILE A 240 12.55 8.26 3.43
N PHE A 241 12.94 7.82 4.64
CA PHE A 241 14.20 8.21 5.27
C PHE A 241 15.43 7.68 4.54
N VAL A 242 15.40 6.43 4.09
CA VAL A 242 16.58 5.79 3.47
C VAL A 242 16.92 6.33 2.09
N ASP A 243 15.96 6.96 1.39
CA ASP A 243 16.20 7.71 0.16
C ASP A 243 15.29 8.92 0.04
N ALA A 244 15.48 9.87 0.95
CA ALA A 244 14.68 11.09 0.98
C ALA A 244 14.81 11.95 -0.29
N LEU A 245 15.91 11.82 -1.02
CA LEU A 245 16.10 12.51 -2.29
C LEU A 245 15.23 11.91 -3.39
N ALA A 246 15.17 10.58 -3.50
CA ALA A 246 14.28 9.91 -4.44
C ALA A 246 12.81 10.18 -4.10
N ALA A 247 12.44 10.07 -2.82
CA ALA A 247 11.09 10.39 -2.36
C ALA A 247 10.70 11.82 -2.74
N LYS A 248 11.56 12.80 -2.48
CA LYS A 248 11.34 14.20 -2.88
C LYS A 248 11.09 14.35 -4.38
N GLN A 249 11.85 13.64 -5.22
CA GLN A 249 11.67 13.69 -6.67
C GLN A 249 10.32 13.12 -7.10
N VAL A 250 9.92 11.96 -6.54
CA VAL A 250 8.63 11.34 -6.81
C VAL A 250 7.47 12.22 -6.34
N PHE A 251 7.55 12.79 -5.13
CA PHE A 251 6.53 13.69 -4.58
C PHE A 251 6.35 14.98 -5.42
N ASN A 252 7.38 15.39 -6.13
CA ASN A 252 7.35 16.58 -7.00
C ASN A 252 7.26 16.24 -8.50
N SER A 253 6.97 15.00 -8.88
CA SER A 253 6.88 14.55 -10.27
C SER A 253 5.67 15.13 -11.03
N GLY A 254 4.60 15.50 -10.33
CA GLY A 254 3.33 15.89 -10.93
C GLY A 254 2.39 14.72 -11.21
N ILE A 255 2.82 13.48 -11.01
CA ILE A 255 1.97 12.29 -11.06
C ILE A 255 1.06 12.27 -9.83
N PRO A 256 -0.23 11.89 -9.95
CA PRO A 256 -1.12 11.76 -8.79
C PRO A 256 -0.54 10.78 -7.76
N LEU A 257 -0.54 11.19 -6.49
CA LEU A 257 -0.06 10.37 -5.37
C LEU A 257 -1.21 9.98 -4.45
N THR A 258 -1.26 8.69 -4.10
CA THR A 258 -2.09 8.15 -3.02
C THR A 258 -1.14 7.61 -1.96
N ILE A 259 -1.03 8.30 -0.82
CA ILE A 259 -0.06 7.93 0.22
C ILE A 259 -0.80 7.26 1.38
N VAL A 260 -0.33 6.09 1.80
CA VAL A 260 -0.75 5.43 3.05
C VAL A 260 0.42 5.55 4.04
N PRO A 261 0.50 6.67 4.79
CA PRO A 261 1.58 6.91 5.71
C PRO A 261 1.35 6.18 7.05
N LEU A 262 2.24 6.37 8.00
CA LEU A 262 2.03 5.86 9.37
C LEU A 262 0.71 6.34 9.99
N ASP A 263 0.20 7.50 9.57
CA ASP A 263 -1.11 8.01 9.99
C ASP A 263 -2.25 7.07 9.59
N GLY A 264 -2.22 6.57 8.37
CA GLY A 264 -3.21 5.67 7.80
C GLY A 264 -3.00 4.19 8.12
N SER A 265 -1.81 3.77 8.55
CA SER A 265 -1.46 2.36 8.76
C SER A 265 -1.19 1.98 10.23
N LYS A 266 -1.00 2.94 11.12
CA LYS A 266 -0.54 2.76 12.52
C LYS A 266 -1.38 1.85 13.41
N ASN A 267 -2.59 1.54 13.04
CA ASN A 267 -3.50 0.71 13.83
C ASN A 267 -3.77 -0.65 13.18
N PHE A 268 -3.10 -0.97 12.07
CA PHE A 268 -3.29 -2.24 11.41
C PHE A 268 -2.42 -3.32 12.07
N TRP A 269 -3.02 -4.00 13.05
CA TRP A 269 -2.37 -5.04 13.85
C TRP A 269 -2.65 -6.44 13.30
N ILE A 270 -1.60 -7.23 13.14
CA ILE A 270 -1.71 -8.66 12.91
C ILE A 270 -1.80 -9.36 14.27
N THR A 271 -2.88 -10.08 14.46
CA THR A 271 -3.20 -10.79 15.68
C THR A 271 -3.00 -12.29 15.52
N HIS A 272 -2.83 -12.99 16.64
CA HIS A 272 -2.79 -14.47 16.64
C HIS A 272 -4.06 -15.09 16.06
N ASP A 273 -5.21 -14.42 16.17
CA ASP A 273 -6.49 -14.90 15.58
C ASP A 273 -6.42 -14.86 14.06
N MET A 274 -5.91 -13.79 13.46
CA MET A 274 -5.71 -13.66 12.01
C MET A 274 -4.74 -14.74 11.49
N ALA A 275 -3.61 -14.94 12.15
CA ALA A 275 -2.66 -15.98 11.78
C ALA A 275 -3.26 -17.39 11.91
N GLY A 276 -4.09 -17.62 12.95
CA GLY A 276 -4.84 -18.87 13.12
C GLY A 276 -5.82 -19.15 11.97
N GLN A 277 -6.42 -18.11 11.39
CA GLN A 277 -7.28 -18.26 10.21
C GLN A 277 -6.45 -18.62 8.97
N LEU A 278 -5.26 -18.06 8.78
CA LEU A 278 -4.35 -18.42 7.68
C LEU A 278 -3.81 -19.85 7.81
N ALA A 279 -3.55 -20.33 9.02
CA ALA A 279 -3.00 -21.67 9.26
C ALA A 279 -3.87 -22.80 8.72
N GLY A 280 -5.19 -22.56 8.55
CA GLY A 280 -6.14 -23.49 7.93
C GLY A 280 -6.16 -23.47 6.40
N GLY A 281 -5.48 -22.52 5.78
CA GLY A 281 -5.42 -22.36 4.32
C GLY A 281 -4.70 -23.52 3.64
N LYS A 282 -5.13 -23.86 2.41
CA LYS A 282 -4.54 -24.94 1.62
C LYS A 282 -3.56 -24.43 0.59
N ASP A 283 -3.64 -23.18 0.26
CA ASP A 283 -2.76 -22.48 -0.68
C ASP A 283 -1.35 -22.38 -0.11
N ALA A 284 -0.34 -22.60 -0.93
CA ALA A 284 1.06 -22.62 -0.49
C ALA A 284 1.54 -21.21 -0.08
N GLY A 285 1.08 -20.16 -0.75
CA GLY A 285 1.38 -18.77 -0.39
C GLY A 285 0.79 -18.39 0.96
N VAL A 286 -0.47 -18.80 1.21
CA VAL A 286 -1.14 -18.61 2.52
C VAL A 286 -0.41 -19.35 3.63
N GLN A 287 0.05 -20.58 3.38
CA GLN A 287 0.83 -21.34 4.37
C GLN A 287 2.17 -20.70 4.65
N LEU A 288 2.83 -20.16 3.61
CA LEU A 288 4.09 -19.44 3.75
C LEU A 288 3.90 -18.16 4.59
N LEU A 289 2.86 -17.38 4.30
CA LEU A 289 2.55 -16.18 5.07
C LEU A 289 2.25 -16.53 6.55
N SER A 290 1.50 -17.59 6.80
CA SER A 290 1.23 -18.07 8.16
C SER A 290 2.54 -18.40 8.91
N GLN A 291 3.48 -19.11 8.27
CA GLN A 291 4.78 -19.42 8.86
C GLN A 291 5.61 -18.15 9.14
N LEU A 292 5.58 -17.19 8.22
CA LEU A 292 6.27 -15.92 8.38
C LEU A 292 5.70 -15.12 9.55
N TRP A 293 4.38 -15.04 9.68
CA TRP A 293 3.73 -14.36 10.79
C TRP A 293 4.02 -15.03 12.15
N GLU A 294 4.07 -16.35 12.20
CA GLU A 294 4.51 -17.07 13.42
C GLU A 294 5.94 -16.69 13.84
N LYS A 295 6.85 -16.46 12.89
CA LYS A 295 8.19 -15.94 13.20
C LYS A 295 8.11 -14.51 13.74
N GLN A 296 7.29 -13.64 13.14
CA GLN A 296 7.13 -12.26 13.58
C GLN A 296 6.56 -12.17 15.00
N PHE A 297 5.56 -12.97 15.36
CA PHE A 297 5.05 -13.03 16.76
C PHE A 297 6.15 -13.33 17.77
N ASN A 298 7.09 -14.21 17.43
CA ASN A 298 8.22 -14.51 18.30
C ASN A 298 9.23 -13.36 18.40
N ILE A 299 9.47 -12.65 17.29
CA ILE A 299 10.38 -11.49 17.25
C ILE A 299 9.81 -10.34 18.08
N TRP A 300 8.54 -10.03 17.88
CA TRP A 300 7.86 -8.92 18.56
C TRP A 300 7.29 -9.27 19.93
N ASN A 301 7.30 -10.55 20.31
CA ASN A 301 6.75 -11.08 21.56
C ASN A 301 5.26 -10.71 21.74
N GLY A 302 4.48 -10.84 20.68
CA GLY A 302 3.05 -10.54 20.64
C GLY A 302 2.59 -10.06 19.27
N ASP A 303 1.42 -9.44 19.22
CA ASP A 303 0.86 -8.85 18.01
C ASP A 303 1.82 -7.79 17.44
N PHE A 304 1.83 -7.64 16.11
CA PHE A 304 2.74 -6.74 15.42
C PHE A 304 2.01 -5.95 14.33
N LEU A 305 2.61 -4.84 13.91
CA LEU A 305 2.07 -3.99 12.85
C LEU A 305 2.58 -4.43 11.48
N LEU A 306 1.71 -4.37 10.48
CA LEU A 306 2.08 -4.39 9.06
C LEU A 306 1.61 -3.09 8.42
N TRP A 307 2.47 -2.47 7.63
CA TRP A 307 2.21 -1.15 7.06
C TRP A 307 1.89 -1.21 5.56
N ASP A 308 2.35 -2.22 4.82
CA ASP A 308 2.32 -2.26 3.36
C ASP A 308 1.00 -2.79 2.78
N ILE A 309 0.39 -3.77 3.42
CA ILE A 309 -0.89 -4.32 2.99
C ILE A 309 -1.99 -3.25 2.88
N PRO A 310 -2.14 -2.30 3.83
CA PRO A 310 -3.07 -1.19 3.67
C PRO A 310 -2.84 -0.38 2.39
N ALA A 311 -1.60 -0.19 1.96
CA ALA A 311 -1.33 0.51 0.69
C ALA A 311 -1.76 -0.31 -0.54
N ALA A 312 -1.62 -1.64 -0.49
CA ALA A 312 -2.13 -2.50 -1.54
C ALA A 312 -3.65 -2.46 -1.63
N VAL A 313 -4.36 -2.48 -0.48
CA VAL A 313 -5.83 -2.34 -0.42
C VAL A 313 -6.30 -0.99 -0.97
N ALA A 314 -5.59 0.09 -0.70
CA ALA A 314 -5.96 1.42 -1.20
C ALA A 314 -6.01 1.54 -2.74
N ILE A 315 -5.54 0.54 -3.48
CA ILE A 315 -5.63 0.48 -4.94
C ILE A 315 -7.07 0.22 -5.38
N THR A 316 -7.76 -0.71 -4.74
CA THR A 316 -9.12 -1.14 -5.12
C THR A 316 -10.19 -0.60 -4.17
N ASP A 317 -9.89 -0.50 -2.89
CA ASP A 317 -10.86 -0.27 -1.82
C ASP A 317 -10.48 0.94 -0.93
N PRO A 318 -10.38 2.16 -1.51
CA PRO A 318 -9.98 3.37 -0.80
C PRO A 318 -10.98 3.80 0.29
N GLU A 319 -12.21 3.27 0.29
CA GLU A 319 -13.24 3.59 1.28
C GLU A 319 -12.92 3.12 2.70
N TYR A 320 -12.00 2.18 2.88
CA TYR A 320 -11.51 1.79 4.21
C TYR A 320 -10.65 2.86 4.89
N PHE A 321 -10.36 3.95 4.19
CA PHE A 321 -9.50 5.01 4.70
C PHE A 321 -10.22 6.34 4.75
N THR A 322 -9.78 7.20 5.65
CA THR A 322 -10.12 8.63 5.64
C THR A 322 -8.98 9.39 4.98
N TRP A 323 -9.29 10.13 3.92
CA TRP A 323 -8.31 10.83 3.11
C TRP A 323 -8.30 12.33 3.33
N GLU A 324 -7.13 12.92 3.28
CA GLU A 324 -6.93 14.37 3.14
C GLU A 324 -6.11 14.67 1.88
N ASN A 325 -6.37 15.81 1.27
CA ASN A 325 -5.67 16.26 0.07
C ASN A 325 -4.74 17.41 0.38
N GLY A 326 -3.62 17.49 -0.35
CA GLY A 326 -2.69 18.59 -0.19
C GLY A 326 -1.52 18.53 -1.17
N LYS A 327 -0.76 19.60 -1.23
CA LYS A 327 0.55 19.56 -1.86
C LYS A 327 1.52 18.90 -0.90
N LEU A 328 2.11 17.81 -1.31
CA LEU A 328 3.02 17.00 -0.51
C LEU A 328 4.47 17.29 -0.89
N ASP A 329 5.39 17.21 0.06
CA ASP A 329 6.83 17.34 -0.16
C ASP A 329 7.61 16.57 0.90
N VAL A 330 8.92 16.39 0.67
CA VAL A 330 9.86 15.68 1.55
C VAL A 330 11.06 16.57 1.83
N ILE A 331 11.52 16.58 3.08
CA ILE A 331 12.77 17.24 3.47
C ILE A 331 13.92 16.25 3.24
N SER A 332 14.74 16.51 2.22
CA SER A 332 15.88 15.66 1.86
C SER A 332 17.23 16.17 2.39
N GLU A 333 17.25 17.35 3.01
CA GLU A 333 18.46 17.87 3.63
C GLU A 333 18.84 17.04 4.86
N VAL A 334 20.13 16.68 4.98
CA VAL A 334 20.66 15.94 6.13
C VAL A 334 20.44 16.70 7.43
N GLY A 335 19.92 16.03 8.47
CA GLY A 335 19.67 16.60 9.79
C GLY A 335 18.45 16.00 10.48
N GLU A 336 18.01 16.62 11.58
CA GLU A 336 16.93 16.12 12.44
C GLU A 336 15.56 15.98 11.73
N ARG A 337 15.42 16.59 10.56
CA ARG A 337 14.20 16.55 9.75
C ARG A 337 14.36 15.79 8.43
N HIS A 338 15.49 15.13 8.23
CA HIS A 338 15.71 14.31 7.04
C HIS A 338 14.64 13.23 6.89
N GLY A 339 14.04 13.11 5.72
CA GLY A 339 12.94 12.18 5.47
C GLY A 339 11.58 12.61 6.03
N GLN A 340 11.47 13.81 6.62
CA GLN A 340 10.15 14.30 7.06
C GLN A 340 9.26 14.59 5.87
N THR A 341 8.08 13.99 5.85
CA THR A 341 7.00 14.36 4.93
C THR A 341 6.24 15.56 5.46
N ILE A 342 5.88 16.47 4.55
CA ILE A 342 5.15 17.69 4.87
C ILE A 342 3.99 17.90 3.91
N VAL A 343 2.90 18.45 4.43
CA VAL A 343 1.72 18.82 3.66
C VAL A 343 1.50 20.33 3.70
N PHE A 344 1.25 20.90 2.55
CA PHE A 344 0.80 22.28 2.42
C PHE A 344 -0.68 22.29 2.03
N ASN A 345 -1.46 23.13 2.68
CA ASN A 345 -2.84 23.34 2.30
C ASN A 345 -2.86 23.97 0.88
N ALA A 346 -3.25 23.19 -0.11
CA ALA A 346 -3.39 23.63 -1.49
C ALA A 346 -4.78 23.26 -2.01
N VAL A 347 -5.37 24.13 -2.80
CA VAL A 347 -6.68 23.89 -3.43
C VAL A 347 -6.41 23.25 -4.78
N ASN A 348 -7.11 22.14 -5.09
CA ASN A 348 -7.03 21.39 -6.36
C ASN A 348 -5.72 20.61 -6.59
N GLU A 349 -5.15 19.99 -5.57
CA GLU A 349 -4.06 19.04 -5.73
C GLU A 349 -4.63 17.62 -5.95
N ASN A 350 -3.96 16.86 -6.81
CA ASN A 350 -4.32 15.45 -7.11
C ASN A 350 -3.64 14.45 -6.16
N ASN A 351 -3.06 14.95 -5.08
CA ASN A 351 -2.37 14.13 -4.10
C ASN A 351 -3.24 13.99 -2.86
N GLU A 352 -3.35 12.77 -2.38
CA GLU A 352 -4.10 12.40 -1.19
C GLU A 352 -3.24 11.56 -0.24
N PHE A 353 -3.55 11.63 1.03
CA PHE A 353 -2.91 10.79 2.04
C PHE A 353 -3.91 10.35 3.10
N ALA A 354 -3.78 9.10 3.54
CA ALA A 354 -4.65 8.52 4.55
C ALA A 354 -4.29 9.05 5.95
N VAL A 355 -5.29 9.50 6.69
CA VAL A 355 -5.14 9.98 8.08
C VAL A 355 -5.62 8.96 9.10
N SER A 356 -6.44 8.00 8.67
CA SER A 356 -6.89 6.85 9.46
C SER A 356 -7.42 5.74 8.55
N ASN A 357 -7.58 4.54 9.11
CA ASN A 357 -8.27 3.42 8.49
C ASN A 357 -9.38 2.88 9.41
N ASP A 358 -10.30 2.10 8.84
CA ASP A 358 -11.22 1.23 9.57
C ASP A 358 -10.57 -0.14 9.77
N ASN A 359 -9.90 -0.34 10.89
CA ASN A 359 -9.06 -1.51 11.12
C ASN A 359 -9.84 -2.84 11.15
N GLU A 360 -11.08 -2.86 11.62
CA GLU A 360 -11.88 -4.09 11.71
C GLU A 360 -12.37 -4.53 10.34
N GLU A 361 -12.93 -3.61 9.56
CA GLU A 361 -13.40 -3.89 8.20
C GLU A 361 -12.23 -4.21 7.28
N LEU A 362 -11.14 -3.42 7.35
CA LEU A 362 -9.92 -3.63 6.58
C LEU A 362 -9.31 -5.02 6.83
N SER A 363 -9.19 -5.43 8.11
CA SER A 363 -8.64 -6.74 8.46
C SER A 363 -9.49 -7.90 7.94
N THR A 364 -10.82 -7.76 8.00
CA THR A 364 -11.76 -8.74 7.47
C THR A 364 -11.63 -8.84 5.95
N HIS A 365 -11.64 -7.72 5.25
CA HIS A 365 -11.49 -7.67 3.80
C HIS A 365 -10.19 -8.32 3.33
N ILE A 366 -9.07 -8.00 3.95
CA ILE A 366 -7.76 -8.59 3.61
C ILE A 366 -7.78 -10.12 3.77
N LEU A 367 -8.34 -10.62 4.87
CA LEU A 367 -8.43 -12.07 5.08
C LEU A 367 -9.37 -12.74 4.08
N ASP A 368 -10.46 -12.09 3.69
CA ASP A 368 -11.40 -12.64 2.72
C ASP A 368 -10.76 -12.75 1.33
N ILE A 369 -10.00 -11.75 0.89
CA ILE A 369 -9.23 -11.81 -0.36
C ILE A 369 -8.15 -12.89 -0.28
N ILE A 370 -7.30 -12.89 0.75
CA ILE A 370 -6.20 -13.85 0.88
C ILE A 370 -6.70 -15.29 0.96
N LEU A 371 -7.84 -15.53 1.61
CA LEU A 371 -8.43 -16.85 1.80
C LEU A 371 -9.48 -17.22 0.74
N GLU A 372 -9.70 -16.34 -0.25
CA GLU A 372 -10.67 -16.53 -1.35
C GLU A 372 -12.09 -16.87 -0.80
N ARG A 373 -12.60 -16.02 0.11
CA ARG A 373 -13.90 -16.20 0.80
C ARG A 373 -15.00 -15.36 0.22
#